data_66203fb7b5daf6d0c7706c388d190ca5
#
_entry.id   66203fb7b5daf6d0c7706c388d190ca5
#
_cell.length_a   1.000
_cell.length_b   1.000
_cell.length_c   1.000
_cell.angle_alpha   90.00
_cell.angle_beta   90.00
_cell.angle_gamma   90.00
#
_symmetry.space_group_name_H-M   'P 1'
#
loop_
_entity.id
_entity.type
_entity.pdbx_description
1 polymer ?
#
loop_
_entity_poly.entity_id
_entity_poly.type
_entity_poly.pdbx_seq_one_letter_code
_entity_poly.pdbx_strand_id
1 'polypeptide(L)'
;MSSEQAAADARKAILAKADQLSLPEIRALLDQLGATGGVEPVGAKRTDANPVDASPVHANRESKRVRRRRTRAIYRLRVDLNRSDPAIWRRLEVHSDLHLDVLHQVLQEAFEWTDSHLHRFTLGGDSFDSNAEHFLCPFDVEDGEEYGIPAYQVRLDEALNQPGDELLYLYDYGDNWDVTIRLEEVLNSEPGTPLAQCTDGRRAAPPEDSGSRRTAEELAEVVDSPAAFDVATINAALAGPHFTLLAAGINPQLMLVTARLTTTPSYPQIAARMSELANPRPTLDPEVRNAALAPHLWFLQRAEGDGIELTSAGYLKPTDVEAASAILPAMNSWQSQRNREINAFPLLRFRESLQHLGLLRKRKNRLLLTKAGMESLADPARLWSHLADRIRANKPGSFEHDATLLILLFAATESGGLLHLTPIAQALGDHGWR
;
A
#
# COMPACT_ATOMS: atom_id res chain seq x y z
N MET A 1 -26.23 -31.63 4.73
CA MET A 1 -25.05 -31.06 4.06
C MET A 1 -24.39 -30.11 5.06
N SER A 2 -23.14 -30.30 5.39
CA SER A 2 -22.43 -29.45 6.35
C SER A 2 -22.17 -28.08 5.72
N SER A 3 -22.04 -27.03 6.52
CA SER A 3 -21.75 -25.67 6.05
C SER A 3 -20.43 -25.59 5.26
N GLU A 4 -19.49 -26.48 5.56
CA GLU A 4 -18.23 -26.67 4.84
C GLU A 4 -18.41 -27.19 3.41
N GLN A 5 -19.36 -28.11 3.19
CA GLN A 5 -19.64 -28.64 1.87
C GLN A 5 -20.31 -27.59 0.98
N ALA A 6 -21.20 -26.77 1.55
CA ALA A 6 -21.84 -25.67 0.84
C ALA A 6 -20.84 -24.55 0.46
N ALA A 7 -19.86 -24.27 1.33
CA ALA A 7 -18.79 -23.32 1.06
C ALA A 7 -17.82 -23.84 -0.03
N ALA A 8 -17.50 -25.15 -0.01
CA ALA A 8 -16.68 -25.78 -1.04
C ALA A 8 -17.35 -25.82 -2.41
N ASP A 9 -18.66 -26.07 -2.45
CA ASP A 9 -19.44 -26.08 -3.69
C ASP A 9 -19.64 -24.67 -4.25
N ALA A 10 -19.86 -23.67 -3.39
CA ALA A 10 -19.88 -22.26 -3.76
C ALA A 10 -18.53 -21.79 -4.32
N ARG A 11 -17.41 -22.19 -3.67
CA ARG A 11 -16.05 -21.90 -4.13
C ARG A 11 -15.79 -22.51 -5.51
N LYS A 12 -16.21 -23.76 -5.73
CA LYS A 12 -16.05 -24.46 -7.02
C LYS A 12 -16.88 -23.81 -8.12
N ALA A 13 -18.09 -23.32 -7.81
CA ALA A 13 -18.94 -22.59 -8.75
C ALA A 13 -18.36 -21.19 -9.09
N ILE A 14 -17.76 -20.51 -8.12
CA ILE A 14 -17.08 -19.22 -8.30
C ILE A 14 -15.83 -19.40 -9.18
N LEU A 15 -15.01 -20.41 -8.90
CA LEU A 15 -13.80 -20.72 -9.68
C LEU A 15 -14.15 -21.10 -11.13
N ALA A 16 -15.23 -21.83 -11.36
CA ALA A 16 -15.68 -22.21 -12.71
C ALA A 16 -16.19 -21.01 -13.54
N LYS A 17 -16.59 -19.91 -12.89
CA LYS A 17 -17.00 -18.66 -13.56
C LYS A 17 -15.90 -17.61 -13.61
N ALA A 18 -14.84 -17.75 -12.82
CA ALA A 18 -13.79 -16.73 -12.65
C ALA A 18 -13.04 -16.41 -13.95
N ASP A 19 -12.86 -17.38 -14.82
CA ASP A 19 -12.11 -17.22 -16.08
C ASP A 19 -12.82 -16.35 -17.14
N GLN A 20 -14.00 -15.81 -16.84
CA GLN A 20 -14.82 -15.02 -17.75
C GLN A 20 -15.23 -13.64 -17.22
N LEU A 21 -14.71 -13.22 -16.05
CA LEU A 21 -15.16 -12.00 -15.38
C LEU A 21 -14.32 -10.78 -15.75
N SER A 22 -14.99 -9.66 -15.99
CA SER A 22 -14.36 -8.34 -16.13
C SER A 22 -14.00 -7.72 -14.77
N LEU A 23 -13.11 -6.73 -14.74
CA LEU A 23 -12.70 -6.01 -13.50
C LEU A 23 -13.87 -5.54 -12.62
N PRO A 24 -14.98 -5.00 -13.16
CA PRO A 24 -16.16 -4.65 -12.36
C PRO A 24 -16.85 -5.86 -11.71
N GLU A 25 -16.85 -7.01 -12.40
CA GLU A 25 -17.45 -8.24 -11.88
C GLU A 25 -16.60 -8.85 -10.77
N ILE A 26 -15.27 -8.69 -10.85
CA ILE A 26 -14.33 -9.08 -9.79
C ILE A 26 -14.63 -8.29 -8.51
N ARG A 27 -14.82 -6.99 -8.63
CA ARG A 27 -15.13 -6.13 -7.47
C ARG A 27 -16.49 -6.49 -6.86
N ALA A 28 -17.48 -6.79 -7.69
CA ALA A 28 -18.79 -7.25 -7.24
C ALA A 28 -18.72 -8.59 -6.49
N LEU A 29 -17.85 -9.49 -6.92
CA LEU A 29 -17.60 -10.77 -6.24
C LEU A 29 -16.88 -10.57 -4.90
N LEU A 30 -15.90 -9.69 -4.85
CA LEU A 30 -15.19 -9.31 -3.63
C LEU A 30 -16.15 -8.66 -2.62
N ASP A 31 -17.03 -7.76 -3.05
CA ASP A 31 -18.07 -7.16 -2.21
C ASP A 31 -19.08 -8.21 -1.70
N GLN A 32 -19.42 -9.21 -2.49
CA GLN A 32 -20.30 -10.31 -2.05
C GLN A 32 -19.61 -11.25 -1.05
N LEU A 33 -18.35 -11.55 -1.24
CA LEU A 33 -17.56 -12.38 -0.31
C LEU A 33 -17.34 -11.66 1.02
N GLY A 34 -17.10 -10.36 1.01
CA GLY A 34 -17.03 -9.52 2.21
C GLY A 34 -18.35 -9.40 2.96
N ALA A 35 -19.50 -9.40 2.25
CA ALA A 35 -20.83 -9.32 2.87
C ALA A 35 -21.31 -10.66 3.50
N THR A 36 -20.74 -11.79 3.07
CA THR A 36 -21.08 -13.13 3.61
C THR A 36 -20.11 -13.65 4.66
N GLY A 37 -18.98 -12.94 4.86
CA GLY A 37 -17.88 -13.32 5.75
C GLY A 37 -17.93 -12.76 7.17
N GLY A 38 -19.12 -12.43 7.67
CA GLY A 38 -19.30 -12.10 9.10
C GLY A 38 -19.15 -13.33 9.99
N VAL A 39 -17.94 -13.89 10.11
CA VAL A 39 -17.62 -14.84 11.18
C VAL A 39 -17.09 -14.04 12.35
N GLU A 40 -17.91 -13.84 13.37
CA GLU A 40 -17.44 -13.32 14.66
C GLU A 40 -16.40 -14.28 15.25
N PRO A 41 -15.28 -13.78 15.80
CA PRO A 41 -14.35 -14.61 16.52
C PRO A 41 -15.02 -15.11 17.80
N VAL A 42 -15.12 -16.43 17.94
CA VAL A 42 -15.63 -17.09 19.15
C VAL A 42 -14.65 -16.80 20.29
N GLY A 43 -15.06 -15.96 21.25
CA GLY A 43 -14.41 -15.95 22.54
C GLY A 43 -14.06 -14.62 23.21
N ALA A 44 -14.62 -13.49 22.82
CA ALA A 44 -14.51 -12.27 23.63
C ALA A 44 -15.86 -11.91 24.27
N LYS A 45 -15.97 -12.04 25.60
CA LYS A 45 -17.09 -11.52 26.38
C LYS A 45 -17.14 -9.99 26.18
N ARG A 46 -18.16 -9.50 25.48
CA ARG A 46 -18.52 -8.07 25.50
C ARG A 46 -18.96 -7.71 26.91
N THR A 47 -18.18 -6.92 27.59
CA THR A 47 -18.68 -6.11 28.69
C THR A 47 -19.34 -4.89 28.06
N ASP A 48 -20.62 -4.69 28.38
CA ASP A 48 -21.36 -3.47 28.01
C ASP A 48 -20.71 -2.25 28.66
N ALA A 49 -19.79 -1.62 27.94
CA ALA A 49 -19.33 -0.27 28.23
C ALA A 49 -20.04 0.66 27.25
N ASN A 50 -20.79 1.61 27.77
CA ASN A 50 -21.34 2.73 27.01
C ASN A 50 -20.28 3.29 26.04
N PRO A 51 -20.70 3.77 24.84
CA PRO A 51 -19.79 4.53 24.00
C PRO A 51 -19.42 5.80 24.76
N VAL A 52 -18.24 5.78 25.36
CA VAL A 52 -17.61 7.01 25.85
C VAL A 52 -17.33 7.84 24.61
N ASP A 53 -17.92 9.02 24.60
CA ASP A 53 -17.72 10.09 23.62
C ASP A 53 -16.22 10.21 23.31
N ALA A 54 -15.79 9.64 22.18
CA ALA A 54 -14.44 9.81 21.69
C ALA A 54 -14.32 11.24 21.15
N SER A 55 -14.19 12.18 22.08
CA SER A 55 -13.77 13.53 21.73
C SER A 55 -12.42 13.46 21.05
N PRO A 56 -12.22 14.06 19.88
CA PRO A 56 -10.94 14.06 19.19
C PRO A 56 -9.97 14.97 19.94
N VAL A 57 -9.29 14.43 20.95
CA VAL A 57 -8.24 15.15 21.72
C VAL A 57 -7.02 15.49 20.83
N HIS A 58 -6.96 14.98 19.61
CA HIS A 58 -5.80 15.07 18.72
C HIS A 58 -5.95 15.95 17.48
N ALA A 59 -7.08 16.65 17.31
CA ALA A 59 -7.29 17.53 16.13
C ALA A 59 -6.43 18.80 16.14
N ASN A 60 -5.54 19.02 17.13
CA ASN A 60 -4.84 20.30 17.31
C ASN A 60 -3.34 20.18 17.61
N ARG A 61 -2.67 19.05 17.27
CA ARG A 61 -1.21 19.01 17.31
C ARG A 61 -0.64 19.50 16.00
N GLU A 62 0.20 20.51 16.06
CA GLU A 62 0.94 20.99 14.90
C GLU A 62 1.92 19.90 14.45
N SER A 63 1.80 19.45 13.19
CA SER A 63 2.71 18.44 12.64
C SER A 63 4.13 19.00 12.57
N LYS A 64 5.10 18.20 13.00
CA LYS A 64 6.54 18.54 12.93
C LYS A 64 7.13 18.26 11.55
N ARG A 65 6.37 17.57 10.69
CA ARG A 65 6.78 17.26 9.32
C ARG A 65 6.83 18.52 8.47
N VAL A 66 7.77 18.50 7.54
CA VAL A 66 7.95 19.57 6.55
C VAL A 66 7.26 19.23 5.22
N ARG A 67 7.20 20.21 4.32
CA ARG A 67 6.62 19.99 3.00
C ARG A 67 7.56 19.14 2.15
N ARG A 68 7.01 18.12 1.47
CA ARG A 68 7.70 17.26 0.49
C ARG A 68 8.49 18.07 -0.53
N ARG A 69 9.68 17.59 -0.87
CA ARG A 69 10.46 18.16 -1.97
C ARG A 69 9.73 17.97 -3.29
N ARG A 70 9.90 18.94 -4.19
CA ARG A 70 9.32 18.88 -5.55
C ARG A 70 10.12 17.96 -6.47
N THR A 71 11.41 17.84 -6.23
CA THR A 71 12.35 17.01 -6.99
C THR A 71 13.08 16.08 -6.03
N ARG A 72 13.35 14.86 -6.50
CA ARG A 72 14.15 13.90 -5.77
C ARG A 72 15.56 14.45 -5.55
N ALA A 73 16.08 14.23 -4.37
CA ALA A 73 17.48 14.44 -3.99
C ALA A 73 18.04 13.13 -3.43
N ILE A 74 19.33 13.10 -3.21
CA ILE A 74 20.00 12.05 -2.42
C ILE A 74 20.31 12.62 -1.05
N TYR A 75 19.92 11.92 0.00
CA TYR A 75 20.24 12.25 1.37
C TYR A 75 21.41 11.42 1.84
N ARG A 76 22.51 12.09 2.22
CA ARG A 76 23.60 11.45 2.95
C ARG A 76 23.24 11.46 4.43
N LEU A 77 23.03 10.28 4.97
CA LEU A 77 22.60 10.07 6.34
C LEU A 77 23.75 9.50 7.18
N ARG A 78 23.98 10.06 8.34
CA ARG A 78 24.72 9.43 9.42
C ARG A 78 23.73 8.67 10.30
N VAL A 79 23.98 7.39 10.51
CA VAL A 79 23.11 6.48 11.25
C VAL A 79 23.93 5.88 12.38
N ASP A 80 23.71 6.33 13.58
CA ASP A 80 24.46 5.93 14.78
C ASP A 80 23.59 5.01 15.65
N LEU A 81 24.11 3.82 15.99
CA LEU A 81 23.55 3.00 17.05
C LEU A 81 23.91 3.63 18.39
N ASN A 82 22.91 4.21 19.05
CA ASN A 82 23.11 5.00 20.25
C ASN A 82 23.69 4.18 21.40
N ARG A 83 24.46 4.84 22.25
CA ARG A 83 25.07 4.24 23.46
C ARG A 83 26.05 3.11 23.17
N SER A 84 26.47 2.88 21.94
CA SER A 84 27.50 1.91 21.61
C SER A 84 28.90 2.48 21.91
N ASP A 85 29.74 1.71 22.61
CA ASP A 85 31.12 2.06 22.91
C ASP A 85 32.06 0.87 22.63
N PRO A 86 32.95 0.99 21.62
CA PRO A 86 33.13 2.10 20.67
C PRO A 86 31.96 2.25 19.70
N ALA A 87 31.78 3.46 19.14
CA ALA A 87 30.68 3.81 18.26
C ALA A 87 30.48 2.84 17.08
N ILE A 88 29.25 2.39 16.90
CA ILE A 88 28.78 1.60 15.76
C ILE A 88 27.91 2.50 14.91
N TRP A 89 28.24 2.62 13.62
CA TRP A 89 27.51 3.54 12.76
C TRP A 89 27.61 3.16 11.28
N ARG A 90 26.70 3.73 10.50
CA ARG A 90 26.67 3.63 9.03
C ARG A 90 26.54 5.02 8.42
N ARG A 91 27.11 5.23 7.23
CA ARG A 91 26.80 6.37 6.36
C ARG A 91 26.11 5.87 5.13
N LEU A 92 24.88 6.29 4.96
CA LEU A 92 24.01 5.85 3.87
C LEU A 92 23.71 7.02 2.94
N GLU A 93 23.67 6.75 1.64
CA GLU A 93 23.08 7.64 0.65
C GLU A 93 21.80 7.00 0.14
N VAL A 94 20.68 7.71 0.30
CA VAL A 94 19.35 7.19 -0.03
C VAL A 94 18.53 8.23 -0.79
N HIS A 95 17.56 7.79 -1.58
CA HIS A 95 16.62 8.69 -2.21
C HIS A 95 15.81 9.46 -1.14
N SER A 96 15.69 10.78 -1.28
CA SER A 96 14.95 11.62 -0.32
C SER A 96 13.45 11.32 -0.27
N ASP A 97 12.89 10.76 -1.32
CA ASP A 97 11.47 10.44 -1.47
C ASP A 97 11.10 9.01 -1.03
N LEU A 98 12.02 8.27 -0.41
CA LEU A 98 11.71 7.00 0.24
C LEU A 98 10.60 7.17 1.28
N HIS A 99 9.71 6.20 1.38
CA HIS A 99 8.83 6.08 2.55
C HIS A 99 9.60 5.46 3.71
N LEU A 100 9.16 5.75 4.93
CA LEU A 100 9.89 5.30 6.13
C LEU A 100 9.90 3.78 6.30
N ASP A 101 8.89 3.06 5.81
CA ASP A 101 8.89 1.60 5.76
C ASP A 101 10.00 1.04 4.85
N VAL A 102 10.32 1.73 3.74
CA VAL A 102 11.46 1.36 2.89
C VAL A 102 12.79 1.74 3.56
N LEU A 103 12.85 2.88 4.25
CA LEU A 103 14.03 3.25 5.05
C LEU A 103 14.31 2.19 6.13
N HIS A 104 13.26 1.69 6.80
CA HIS A 104 13.41 0.59 7.75
C HIS A 104 14.11 -0.63 7.11
N GLN A 105 13.69 -1.06 5.92
CA GLN A 105 14.34 -2.16 5.20
C GLN A 105 15.80 -1.87 4.87
N VAL A 106 16.13 -0.64 4.47
CA VAL A 106 17.52 -0.21 4.26
C VAL A 106 18.33 -0.30 5.55
N LEU A 107 17.75 0.06 6.69
CA LEU A 107 18.41 -0.03 7.99
C LEU A 107 18.63 -1.49 8.41
N GLN A 108 17.67 -2.39 8.14
CA GLN A 108 17.82 -3.81 8.41
C GLN A 108 19.04 -4.38 7.69
N GLU A 109 19.20 -4.12 6.40
CA GLU A 109 20.38 -4.55 5.64
C GLU A 109 21.66 -3.87 6.13
N ALA A 110 21.60 -2.58 6.48
CA ALA A 110 22.78 -1.84 6.94
C ALA A 110 23.31 -2.32 8.27
N PHE A 111 22.47 -2.84 9.15
CA PHE A 111 22.83 -3.42 10.43
C PHE A 111 22.83 -4.95 10.43
N GLU A 112 22.55 -5.59 9.29
CA GLU A 112 22.48 -7.05 9.14
C GLU A 112 21.43 -7.70 10.08
N TRP A 113 20.32 -7.00 10.32
CA TRP A 113 19.15 -7.47 11.06
C TRP A 113 18.16 -8.19 10.12
N THR A 114 17.22 -8.97 10.68
CA THR A 114 16.33 -9.87 9.92
C THR A 114 14.87 -9.44 9.91
N ASP A 115 14.54 -8.25 10.44
CA ASP A 115 13.17 -7.72 10.52
C ASP A 115 12.21 -8.63 11.32
N SER A 116 12.71 -9.25 12.39
CA SER A 116 11.92 -10.14 13.23
C SER A 116 11.21 -9.44 14.41
N HIS A 117 11.47 -8.14 14.62
CA HIS A 117 10.94 -7.36 15.72
C HIS A 117 10.19 -6.10 15.29
N LEU A 118 9.48 -5.48 16.24
CA LEU A 118 8.74 -4.24 16.05
C LEU A 118 9.70 -3.05 15.93
N HIS A 119 9.23 -2.02 15.22
CA HIS A 119 10.00 -0.79 15.06
C HIS A 119 9.08 0.44 14.99
N ARG A 120 9.66 1.60 15.27
CA ARG A 120 9.04 2.90 15.01
C ARG A 120 10.06 3.97 14.66
N PHE A 121 9.62 4.98 13.94
CA PHE A 121 10.37 6.22 13.81
C PHE A 121 9.73 7.31 14.67
N THR A 122 10.54 8.27 15.10
CA THR A 122 10.10 9.37 15.97
C THR A 122 10.72 10.68 15.55
N LEU A 123 9.90 11.70 15.38
CA LEU A 123 10.31 13.05 14.98
C LEU A 123 10.09 14.03 16.14
N GLY A 124 11.16 14.69 16.57
CA GLY A 124 11.12 15.82 17.49
C GLY A 124 10.86 15.47 18.95
N GLY A 125 11.40 14.35 19.44
CA GLY A 125 11.36 13.88 20.82
C GLY A 125 11.91 12.47 20.93
N ASP A 126 11.82 11.86 22.11
CA ASP A 126 12.23 10.48 22.36
C ASP A 126 11.20 9.48 21.81
N SER A 127 11.61 8.22 21.65
CA SER A 127 10.82 7.15 20.97
C SER A 127 9.44 6.88 21.57
N PHE A 128 9.18 7.28 22.80
CA PHE A 128 7.90 7.15 23.50
C PHE A 128 7.39 8.50 24.07
N ASP A 129 7.99 9.62 23.66
CA ASP A 129 7.52 10.95 24.05
C ASP A 129 6.17 11.24 23.42
N SER A 130 5.15 11.41 24.26
CA SER A 130 3.80 11.75 23.79
C SER A 130 3.72 13.07 23.02
N ASN A 131 4.73 13.95 23.09
CA ASN A 131 4.80 15.20 22.32
C ASN A 131 5.54 15.05 20.97
N ALA A 132 6.18 13.91 20.73
CA ALA A 132 6.81 13.60 19.46
C ALA A 132 5.77 13.14 18.42
N GLU A 133 6.16 13.13 17.16
CA GLU A 133 5.36 12.54 16.08
C GLU A 133 5.94 11.14 15.78
N HIS A 134 5.09 10.11 15.92
CA HIS A 134 5.50 8.72 15.75
C HIS A 134 5.05 8.17 14.41
N PHE A 135 5.91 7.37 13.78
CA PHE A 135 5.62 6.66 12.53
C PHE A 135 5.73 5.17 12.80
N LEU A 136 4.59 4.49 12.69
CA LEU A 136 4.37 3.16 13.23
C LEU A 136 4.64 2.06 12.21
N CYS A 137 5.16 0.92 12.68
CA CYS A 137 5.23 -0.30 11.90
C CYS A 137 3.83 -0.89 11.65
N PRO A 138 3.67 -1.82 10.69
CA PRO A 138 2.36 -2.40 10.37
C PRO A 138 1.67 -3.04 11.57
N PHE A 139 2.41 -3.72 12.44
CA PHE A 139 1.85 -4.41 13.61
C PHE A 139 1.28 -3.41 14.63
N ASP A 140 2.01 -2.34 14.99
CA ASP A 140 1.51 -1.31 15.92
C ASP A 140 0.22 -0.66 15.39
N VAL A 141 0.11 -0.49 14.05
CA VAL A 141 -1.12 -0.01 13.40
C VAL A 141 -2.26 -1.01 13.51
N GLU A 142 -1.99 -2.31 13.36
CA GLU A 142 -2.99 -3.38 13.45
C GLU A 142 -3.46 -3.60 14.89
N ASP A 143 -2.56 -3.49 15.87
CA ASP A 143 -2.88 -3.60 17.30
C ASP A 143 -3.65 -2.39 17.83
N GLY A 144 -3.81 -1.37 17.01
CA GLY A 144 -4.65 -0.21 17.29
C GLY A 144 -3.95 0.86 18.13
N GLU A 145 -2.64 1.00 18.02
CA GLU A 145 -1.95 2.13 18.64
C GLU A 145 -2.46 3.45 18.04
N GLU A 146 -3.16 4.25 18.87
CA GLU A 146 -3.89 5.44 18.41
C GLU A 146 -2.96 6.64 18.13
N TYR A 147 -1.69 6.59 18.56
CA TYR A 147 -0.80 7.74 18.60
C TYR A 147 0.33 7.68 17.55
N GLY A 148 -0.02 7.56 16.29
CA GLY A 148 0.98 7.61 15.25
C GLY A 148 0.41 7.51 13.84
N ILE A 149 1.30 7.69 12.88
CA ILE A 149 0.99 7.61 11.45
C ILE A 149 1.72 6.37 10.91
N PRO A 150 1.08 5.56 10.06
CA PRO A 150 1.77 4.43 9.44
C PRO A 150 3.03 4.89 8.68
N ALA A 151 4.17 4.24 8.92
CA ALA A 151 5.46 4.59 8.32
C ALA A 151 5.41 4.62 6.78
N TYR A 152 4.62 3.73 6.16
CA TYR A 152 4.43 3.68 4.71
C TYR A 152 3.68 4.90 4.12
N GLN A 153 3.11 5.79 4.93
CA GLN A 153 2.44 7.01 4.49
C GLN A 153 3.34 8.23 4.50
N VAL A 154 4.52 8.14 5.14
CA VAL A 154 5.41 9.26 5.38
C VAL A 154 6.70 9.09 4.61
N ARG A 155 7.08 10.11 3.83
CA ARG A 155 8.34 10.12 3.12
C ARG A 155 9.46 10.69 3.99
N LEU A 156 10.67 10.27 3.74
CA LEU A 156 11.87 10.73 4.44
C LEU A 156 12.03 12.26 4.33
N ASP A 157 11.70 12.85 3.17
CA ASP A 157 11.77 14.30 2.94
C ASP A 157 10.63 15.11 3.61
N GLU A 158 9.72 14.43 4.32
CA GLU A 158 8.78 15.06 5.25
C GLU A 158 9.32 15.11 6.68
N ALA A 159 10.23 14.19 7.02
CA ALA A 159 10.84 14.12 8.34
C ALA A 159 12.18 14.87 8.42
N LEU A 160 12.98 14.85 7.37
CA LEU A 160 14.28 15.50 7.27
C LEU A 160 14.31 16.44 6.06
N ASN A 161 14.83 17.66 6.22
CA ASN A 161 14.83 18.66 5.15
C ASN A 161 16.18 19.32 4.90
N GLN A 162 16.96 19.54 5.94
CA GLN A 162 18.23 20.25 5.90
C GLN A 162 19.30 19.53 6.72
N PRO A 163 20.59 19.72 6.40
CA PRO A 163 21.67 19.17 7.20
C PRO A 163 21.54 19.55 8.68
N GLY A 164 21.71 18.55 9.54
CA GLY A 164 21.53 18.66 10.99
C GLY A 164 20.18 18.18 11.50
N ASP A 165 19.18 18.00 10.63
CA ASP A 165 17.89 17.40 11.03
C ASP A 165 18.10 15.94 11.46
N GLU A 166 17.35 15.54 12.49
CA GLU A 166 17.43 14.20 13.09
C GLU A 166 16.07 13.52 13.12
N LEU A 167 16.10 12.20 12.90
CA LEU A 167 14.99 11.28 13.04
C LEU A 167 15.46 10.12 13.90
N LEU A 168 14.72 9.79 14.95
CA LEU A 168 15.01 8.62 15.77
C LEU A 168 14.36 7.37 15.14
N TYR A 169 15.04 6.26 15.24
CA TYR A 169 14.54 4.95 14.89
C TYR A 169 14.76 4.00 16.04
N LEU A 170 13.72 3.33 16.49
CA LEU A 170 13.77 2.30 17.51
C LEU A 170 13.41 0.96 16.88
N TYR A 171 14.29 -0.02 17.02
CA TYR A 171 14.08 -1.39 16.60
C TYR A 171 14.18 -2.32 17.79
N ASP A 172 13.33 -3.35 17.84
CA ASP A 172 13.21 -4.30 18.93
C ASP A 172 12.95 -3.60 20.29
N TYR A 173 11.68 -3.51 20.67
CA TYR A 173 11.28 -2.84 21.92
C TYR A 173 11.80 -3.55 23.17
N GLY A 174 12.22 -4.84 23.07
CA GLY A 174 12.85 -5.60 24.14
C GLY A 174 14.32 -5.25 24.31
N ASP A 175 15.13 -5.36 23.27
CA ASP A 175 16.56 -5.03 23.25
C ASP A 175 16.81 -3.52 23.13
N ASN A 176 15.79 -2.77 22.68
CA ASN A 176 15.79 -1.32 22.60
C ASN A 176 16.96 -0.76 21.76
N TRP A 177 17.09 -1.26 20.51
CA TRP A 177 18.07 -0.76 19.56
C TRP A 177 17.66 0.64 19.07
N ASP A 178 18.04 1.66 19.81
CA ASP A 178 17.80 3.05 19.47
C ASP A 178 18.92 3.61 18.57
N VAL A 179 18.49 4.17 17.46
CA VAL A 179 19.33 4.66 16.37
C VAL A 179 19.00 6.11 16.07
N THR A 180 20.01 6.96 15.98
CA THR A 180 19.87 8.33 15.51
C THR A 180 20.23 8.42 14.04
N ILE A 181 19.29 8.89 13.22
CA ILE A 181 19.47 9.15 11.79
C ILE A 181 19.60 10.66 11.62
N ARG A 182 20.79 11.12 11.22
CA ARG A 182 21.07 12.54 11.01
C ARG A 182 21.31 12.80 9.52
N LEU A 183 20.64 13.81 8.97
CA LEU A 183 20.93 14.29 7.61
C LEU A 183 22.25 15.08 7.64
N GLU A 184 23.29 14.56 6.98
CA GLU A 184 24.59 15.25 6.85
C GLU A 184 24.62 16.17 5.64
N GLU A 185 24.08 15.73 4.50
CA GLU A 185 24.17 16.45 3.23
C GLU A 185 22.98 16.14 2.32
N VAL A 186 22.60 17.12 1.50
CA VAL A 186 21.62 16.96 0.42
C VAL A 186 22.34 17.05 -0.91
N LEU A 187 22.37 15.94 -1.65
CA LEU A 187 23.04 15.79 -2.92
C LEU A 187 22.05 15.79 -4.09
N ASN A 188 22.55 16.13 -5.29
CA ASN A 188 21.74 15.99 -6.49
C ASN A 188 21.51 14.51 -6.83
N SER A 189 20.30 14.19 -7.26
CA SER A 189 19.98 12.86 -7.80
C SER A 189 20.23 12.84 -9.29
N GLU A 190 21.04 11.88 -9.76
CA GLU A 190 21.28 11.66 -11.19
C GLU A 190 20.57 10.39 -11.67
N PRO A 191 20.28 10.27 -12.98
CA PRO A 191 19.73 9.04 -13.53
C PRO A 191 20.65 7.84 -13.24
N GLY A 192 20.06 6.77 -12.71
CA GLY A 192 20.82 5.55 -12.35
C GLY A 192 21.41 5.56 -10.93
N THR A 193 21.23 6.61 -10.14
CA THR A 193 21.60 6.58 -8.72
C THR A 193 20.83 5.46 -8.00
N PRO A 194 21.52 4.58 -7.25
CA PRO A 194 20.87 3.54 -6.47
C PRO A 194 19.83 4.09 -5.48
N LEU A 195 18.80 3.30 -5.20
CA LEU A 195 17.78 3.65 -4.19
C LEU A 195 18.41 3.94 -2.83
N ALA A 196 19.38 3.10 -2.46
CA ALA A 196 20.18 3.22 -1.25
C ALA A 196 21.56 2.62 -1.48
N GLN A 197 22.58 3.19 -0.85
CA GLN A 197 23.93 2.64 -0.78
C GLN A 197 24.60 3.00 0.55
N CYS A 198 25.44 2.11 1.05
CA CYS A 198 26.32 2.38 2.16
C CYS A 198 27.64 2.90 1.63
N THR A 199 28.09 4.08 2.08
CA THR A 199 29.32 4.71 1.63
C THR A 199 30.46 4.59 2.64
N ASP A 200 30.12 4.41 3.92
CA ASP A 200 31.10 4.27 5.01
C ASP A 200 30.41 3.68 6.25
N GLY A 201 31.18 3.25 7.23
CA GLY A 201 30.66 2.74 8.50
C GLY A 201 31.76 2.22 9.40
N ARG A 202 31.36 1.74 10.56
CA ARG A 202 32.31 1.20 11.52
C ARG A 202 31.68 0.14 12.41
N ARG A 203 32.37 -0.99 12.51
CA ARG A 203 32.12 -2.14 13.38
C ARG A 203 30.88 -2.96 12.99
N ALA A 204 30.89 -4.21 13.40
CA ALA A 204 29.74 -5.08 13.30
C ALA A 204 28.61 -4.57 14.17
N ALA A 205 27.38 -4.75 13.73
CA ALA A 205 26.22 -4.52 14.56
C ALA A 205 26.00 -5.69 15.53
N PRO A 206 25.37 -5.47 16.69
CA PRO A 206 24.91 -6.55 17.53
C PRO A 206 23.86 -7.39 16.81
N PRO A 207 23.91 -8.73 16.92
CA PRO A 207 22.84 -9.59 16.43
C PRO A 207 21.52 -9.31 17.16
N GLU A 208 20.42 -9.59 16.50
CA GLU A 208 19.10 -9.61 17.15
C GLU A 208 19.10 -10.58 18.32
N ASP A 209 18.22 -10.36 19.31
CA ASP A 209 18.08 -11.17 20.52
C ASP A 209 19.37 -11.31 21.36
N SER A 210 20.32 -10.39 21.18
CA SER A 210 21.58 -10.43 21.92
C SER A 210 21.54 -9.69 23.28
N GLY A 211 20.41 -9.10 23.66
CA GLY A 211 20.19 -8.51 24.97
C GLY A 211 20.84 -7.14 25.17
N SER A 212 20.59 -6.19 24.27
CA SER A 212 21.06 -4.78 24.37
C SER A 212 22.57 -4.60 24.52
N ARG A 213 23.39 -5.53 23.99
CA ARG A 213 24.86 -5.46 24.11
C ARG A 213 25.44 -4.32 23.28
N ARG A 214 26.23 -3.46 23.90
CA ARG A 214 26.70 -2.20 23.30
C ARG A 214 28.19 -1.93 23.47
N THR A 215 28.82 -2.55 24.45
CA THR A 215 30.28 -2.37 24.68
C THR A 215 31.10 -3.35 23.83
N ALA A 216 32.39 -3.05 23.66
CA ALA A 216 33.29 -3.92 22.90
C ALA A 216 33.39 -5.32 23.51
N GLU A 217 33.41 -5.42 24.83
CA GLU A 217 33.48 -6.66 25.58
C GLU A 217 32.22 -7.49 25.39
N GLU A 218 31.05 -6.87 25.57
CA GLU A 218 29.76 -7.53 25.41
C GLU A 218 29.55 -8.04 23.97
N LEU A 219 29.94 -7.25 22.97
CA LEU A 219 29.84 -7.65 21.57
C LEU A 219 30.80 -8.81 21.22
N ALA A 220 31.97 -8.87 21.84
CA ALA A 220 32.93 -9.97 21.63
C ALA A 220 32.39 -11.35 22.13
N GLU A 221 31.35 -11.36 22.97
CA GLU A 221 30.67 -12.60 23.40
C GLU A 221 29.73 -13.18 22.34
N VAL A 222 29.22 -12.34 21.42
CA VAL A 222 28.15 -12.70 20.47
C VAL A 222 28.54 -12.48 19.01
N VAL A 223 29.65 -11.79 18.73
CA VAL A 223 30.17 -11.53 17.39
C VAL A 223 31.65 -11.93 17.32
N ASP A 224 31.99 -12.81 16.39
CA ASP A 224 33.38 -13.29 16.23
C ASP A 224 34.40 -12.17 15.93
N SER A 225 33.96 -11.14 15.26
CA SER A 225 34.79 -10.00 14.83
C SER A 225 34.09 -8.66 15.05
N PRO A 226 33.96 -8.16 16.28
CA PRO A 226 33.21 -6.94 16.58
C PRO A 226 33.73 -5.67 15.89
N ALA A 227 35.02 -5.67 15.49
CA ALA A 227 35.64 -4.57 14.76
C ALA A 227 35.38 -4.61 13.25
N ALA A 228 34.87 -5.73 12.73
CA ALA A 228 34.64 -5.89 11.31
C ALA A 228 33.53 -4.96 10.81
N PHE A 229 33.70 -4.50 9.59
CA PHE A 229 32.69 -3.77 8.84
C PHE A 229 33.00 -3.98 7.36
N ASP A 230 32.03 -4.46 6.59
CA ASP A 230 32.18 -4.68 5.16
C ASP A 230 31.11 -3.94 4.36
N VAL A 231 31.50 -2.80 3.81
CA VAL A 231 30.63 -1.98 2.96
C VAL A 231 30.21 -2.73 1.68
N ALA A 232 31.03 -3.65 1.18
CA ALA A 232 30.70 -4.37 -0.06
C ALA A 232 29.57 -5.38 0.18
N THR A 233 29.57 -6.09 1.30
CA THR A 233 28.48 -7.00 1.69
C THR A 233 27.16 -6.25 1.84
N ILE A 234 27.14 -5.12 2.55
CA ILE A 234 25.93 -4.29 2.69
C ILE A 234 25.43 -3.81 1.32
N ASN A 235 26.32 -3.30 0.47
CA ASN A 235 25.91 -2.82 -0.85
C ASN A 235 25.44 -3.94 -1.78
N ALA A 236 25.96 -5.16 -1.65
CA ALA A 236 25.46 -6.32 -2.39
C ALA A 236 24.00 -6.64 -1.99
N ALA A 237 23.67 -6.56 -0.70
CA ALA A 237 22.29 -6.72 -0.20
C ALA A 237 21.39 -5.58 -0.71
N LEU A 238 21.80 -4.32 -0.60
CA LEU A 238 21.07 -3.14 -1.08
C LEU A 238 20.90 -3.09 -2.62
N ALA A 239 21.77 -3.78 -3.38
CA ALA A 239 21.63 -3.98 -4.81
C ALA A 239 20.79 -5.22 -5.18
N GLY A 240 20.29 -5.95 -4.20
CA GLY A 240 19.50 -7.16 -4.39
C GLY A 240 18.20 -6.94 -5.15
N PRO A 241 17.54 -8.04 -5.60
CA PRO A 241 16.31 -7.98 -6.38
C PRO A 241 15.20 -7.16 -5.71
N HIS A 242 15.09 -7.24 -4.39
CA HIS A 242 14.12 -6.48 -3.61
C HIS A 242 14.27 -4.96 -3.82
N PHE A 243 15.47 -4.43 -3.58
CA PHE A 243 15.73 -2.99 -3.73
C PHE A 243 15.71 -2.55 -5.20
N THR A 244 16.06 -3.43 -6.13
CA THR A 244 15.91 -3.18 -7.58
C THR A 244 14.44 -2.96 -7.95
N LEU A 245 13.52 -3.76 -7.41
CA LEU A 245 12.08 -3.61 -7.62
C LEU A 245 11.56 -2.30 -7.01
N LEU A 246 11.99 -1.96 -5.79
CA LEU A 246 11.64 -0.69 -5.14
C LEU A 246 12.17 0.51 -5.94
N ALA A 247 13.40 0.44 -6.45
CA ALA A 247 14.00 1.48 -7.30
C ALA A 247 13.22 1.67 -8.61
N ALA A 248 12.65 0.60 -9.16
CA ALA A 248 11.76 0.63 -10.31
C ALA A 248 10.35 1.19 -9.99
N GLY A 249 10.10 1.57 -8.73
CA GLY A 249 8.83 2.16 -8.29
C GLY A 249 7.74 1.14 -7.96
N ILE A 250 8.11 -0.12 -7.74
CA ILE A 250 7.16 -1.13 -7.27
C ILE A 250 6.69 -0.75 -5.87
N ASN A 251 5.38 -0.86 -5.67
CA ASN A 251 4.74 -0.51 -4.40
C ASN A 251 5.30 -1.37 -3.24
N PRO A 252 5.81 -0.77 -2.14
CA PRO A 252 6.34 -1.51 -1.00
C PRO A 252 5.34 -2.48 -0.38
N GLN A 253 4.06 -2.14 -0.33
CA GLN A 253 3.02 -3.02 0.20
C GLN A 253 2.83 -4.27 -0.67
N LEU A 254 2.96 -4.14 -2.00
CA LEU A 254 2.98 -5.29 -2.90
C LEU A 254 4.21 -6.17 -2.63
N MET A 255 5.36 -5.58 -2.32
CA MET A 255 6.55 -6.32 -1.93
C MET A 255 6.32 -7.13 -0.65
N LEU A 256 5.68 -6.55 0.36
CA LEU A 256 5.35 -7.25 1.61
C LEU A 256 4.38 -8.42 1.38
N VAL A 257 3.33 -8.22 0.57
CA VAL A 257 2.38 -9.30 0.22
C VAL A 257 3.10 -10.43 -0.51
N THR A 258 3.99 -10.10 -1.46
CA THR A 258 4.70 -11.12 -2.24
C THR A 258 5.81 -11.82 -1.43
N ALA A 259 6.44 -11.14 -0.47
CA ALA A 259 7.43 -11.72 0.43
C ALA A 259 6.85 -12.89 1.26
N ARG A 260 5.61 -12.76 1.74
CA ARG A 260 4.89 -13.82 2.46
C ARG A 260 4.59 -15.06 1.61
N LEU A 261 4.68 -14.94 0.29
CA LEU A 261 4.42 -16.03 -0.66
C LEU A 261 5.69 -16.78 -1.09
N THR A 262 6.88 -16.35 -0.68
CA THR A 262 8.17 -16.87 -1.19
C THR A 262 8.35 -18.38 -1.07
N THR A 263 7.75 -19.01 -0.07
CA THR A 263 7.81 -20.47 0.17
C THR A 263 6.59 -21.20 -0.36
N THR A 264 5.68 -20.54 -1.08
CA THR A 264 4.42 -21.11 -1.54
C THR A 264 4.46 -21.53 -3.01
N PRO A 265 3.56 -22.44 -3.45
CA PRO A 265 3.45 -22.85 -4.86
C PRO A 265 3.15 -21.69 -5.83
N SER A 266 2.50 -20.63 -5.39
CA SER A 266 2.17 -19.46 -6.22
C SER A 266 3.36 -18.54 -6.50
N TYR A 267 4.45 -18.60 -5.72
CA TYR A 267 5.55 -17.67 -5.79
C TYR A 267 6.24 -17.57 -7.16
N PRO A 268 6.56 -18.66 -7.87
CA PRO A 268 7.26 -18.57 -9.16
C PRO A 268 6.51 -17.69 -10.18
N GLN A 269 5.19 -17.81 -10.23
CA GLN A 269 4.35 -17.01 -11.12
C GLN A 269 4.32 -15.53 -10.68
N ILE A 270 4.23 -15.27 -9.38
CA ILE A 270 4.24 -13.92 -8.83
C ILE A 270 5.60 -13.25 -9.06
N ALA A 271 6.71 -13.95 -8.80
CA ALA A 271 8.05 -13.44 -9.04
C ALA A 271 8.29 -13.09 -10.52
N ALA A 272 7.82 -13.92 -11.44
CA ALA A 272 7.88 -13.61 -12.88
C ALA A 272 7.13 -12.32 -13.22
N ARG A 273 5.91 -12.14 -12.70
CA ARG A 273 5.12 -10.92 -12.89
C ARG A 273 5.73 -9.68 -12.23
N MET A 274 6.32 -9.81 -11.06
CA MET A 274 7.06 -8.74 -10.40
C MET A 274 8.24 -8.29 -11.25
N SER A 275 9.02 -9.24 -11.79
CA SER A 275 10.14 -8.95 -12.69
C SER A 275 9.69 -8.26 -13.98
N GLU A 276 8.56 -8.67 -14.54
CA GLU A 276 7.95 -8.01 -15.70
C GLU A 276 7.49 -6.58 -15.36
N LEU A 277 6.90 -6.38 -14.18
CA LEU A 277 6.46 -5.07 -13.73
C LEU A 277 7.61 -4.09 -13.56
N ALA A 278 8.80 -4.56 -13.19
CA ALA A 278 10.01 -3.76 -13.03
C ALA A 278 10.62 -3.26 -14.35
N ASN A 279 10.27 -3.87 -15.49
CA ASN A 279 10.76 -3.41 -16.78
C ASN A 279 10.24 -1.99 -17.10
N PRO A 280 11.09 -1.14 -17.69
CA PRO A 280 10.67 0.17 -18.13
C PRO A 280 9.43 0.09 -19.03
N ARG A 281 8.39 0.82 -18.71
CA ARG A 281 7.17 0.87 -19.50
C ARG A 281 7.09 2.17 -20.29
N PRO A 282 6.55 2.14 -21.51
CA PRO A 282 6.27 3.37 -22.23
C PRO A 282 5.27 4.21 -21.42
N THR A 283 5.41 5.52 -21.51
CA THR A 283 4.41 6.45 -20.95
C THR A 283 3.05 6.09 -21.51
N LEU A 284 2.04 6.00 -20.65
CA LEU A 284 0.68 5.69 -21.08
C LEU A 284 0.20 6.73 -22.08
N ASP A 285 -0.12 6.26 -23.28
CA ASP A 285 -0.65 7.11 -24.34
C ASP A 285 -1.94 7.81 -23.85
N PRO A 286 -2.02 9.14 -23.96
CA PRO A 286 -3.23 9.90 -23.61
C PRO A 286 -4.50 9.40 -24.31
N GLU A 287 -4.42 8.93 -25.53
CA GLU A 287 -5.57 8.39 -26.26
C GLU A 287 -6.04 7.06 -25.64
N VAL A 288 -5.11 6.15 -25.34
CA VAL A 288 -5.40 4.88 -24.65
C VAL A 288 -6.01 5.14 -23.27
N ARG A 289 -5.42 6.07 -22.51
CA ARG A 289 -5.97 6.49 -21.22
C ARG A 289 -7.39 7.03 -21.35
N ASN A 290 -7.62 7.93 -22.28
CA ASN A 290 -8.93 8.56 -22.48
C ASN A 290 -9.97 7.53 -22.94
N ALA A 291 -9.59 6.58 -23.79
CA ALA A 291 -10.45 5.47 -24.18
C ALA A 291 -10.84 4.58 -22.98
N ALA A 292 -9.87 4.26 -22.10
CA ALA A 292 -10.14 3.51 -20.87
C ALA A 292 -11.05 4.27 -19.90
N LEU A 293 -10.97 5.60 -19.87
CA LEU A 293 -11.80 6.46 -19.03
C LEU A 293 -13.17 6.80 -19.63
N ALA A 294 -13.44 6.41 -20.87
CA ALA A 294 -14.67 6.80 -21.57
C ALA A 294 -15.97 6.52 -20.79
N PRO A 295 -16.16 5.34 -20.13
CA PRO A 295 -17.34 5.10 -19.33
C PRO A 295 -17.46 6.05 -18.12
N HIS A 296 -16.36 6.34 -17.46
CA HIS A 296 -16.32 7.26 -16.33
C HIS A 296 -16.69 8.67 -16.78
N LEU A 297 -16.03 9.16 -17.85
CA LEU A 297 -16.27 10.49 -18.40
C LEU A 297 -17.72 10.66 -18.87
N TRP A 298 -18.31 9.63 -19.49
CA TRP A 298 -19.71 9.67 -19.90
C TRP A 298 -20.63 9.94 -18.71
N PHE A 299 -20.46 9.21 -17.58
CA PHE A 299 -21.29 9.42 -16.40
C PHE A 299 -21.08 10.82 -15.79
N LEU A 300 -19.85 11.31 -15.77
CA LEU A 300 -19.57 12.65 -15.27
C LEU A 300 -20.18 13.73 -16.16
N GLN A 301 -20.03 13.64 -17.49
CA GLN A 301 -20.68 14.54 -18.45
C GLN A 301 -22.20 14.50 -18.32
N ARG A 302 -22.77 13.29 -18.23
CA ARG A 302 -24.22 13.12 -18.10
C ARG A 302 -24.77 13.66 -16.79
N ALA A 303 -23.94 13.72 -15.75
CA ALA A 303 -24.29 14.27 -14.44
C ALA A 303 -24.01 15.80 -14.32
N GLU A 304 -23.48 16.42 -15.36
CA GLU A 304 -23.23 17.88 -15.37
C GLU A 304 -24.56 18.66 -15.31
N GLY A 305 -24.53 19.83 -14.70
CA GLY A 305 -25.71 20.68 -14.51
C GLY A 305 -26.69 20.09 -13.48
N ASP A 306 -27.86 19.69 -13.92
CA ASP A 306 -28.94 19.22 -13.07
C ASP A 306 -28.77 17.76 -12.56
N GLY A 307 -27.75 17.05 -13.02
CA GLY A 307 -27.49 15.67 -12.67
C GLY A 307 -28.34 14.66 -13.42
N ILE A 308 -28.05 13.36 -13.21
CA ILE A 308 -28.81 12.26 -13.81
C ILE A 308 -30.05 11.98 -12.96
N GLU A 309 -31.21 12.05 -13.58
CA GLU A 309 -32.47 11.76 -12.90
C GLU A 309 -32.69 10.24 -12.73
N LEU A 310 -33.00 9.81 -11.53
CA LEU A 310 -33.28 8.43 -11.19
C LEU A 310 -34.77 8.15 -11.11
N THR A 311 -35.13 6.89 -11.25
CA THR A 311 -36.49 6.40 -10.96
C THR A 311 -36.82 6.56 -9.48
N SER A 312 -38.09 6.43 -9.08
CA SER A 312 -38.49 6.45 -7.66
C SER A 312 -37.78 5.38 -6.81
N ALA A 313 -37.43 4.25 -7.44
CA ALA A 313 -36.66 3.17 -6.80
C ALA A 313 -35.12 3.44 -6.77
N GLY A 314 -34.66 4.55 -7.35
CA GLY A 314 -33.26 4.97 -7.30
C GLY A 314 -32.34 4.35 -8.39
N TYR A 315 -32.93 3.82 -9.46
CA TYR A 315 -32.22 3.29 -10.62
C TYR A 315 -32.16 4.31 -11.77
N LEU A 316 -31.24 4.11 -12.70
CA LEU A 316 -31.19 4.87 -13.94
C LEU A 316 -32.50 4.69 -14.75
N LYS A 317 -32.90 5.73 -15.47
CA LYS A 317 -34.02 5.64 -16.43
C LYS A 317 -33.64 4.76 -17.63
N PRO A 318 -34.57 4.10 -18.30
CA PRO A 318 -34.32 3.19 -19.44
C PRO A 318 -33.44 3.81 -20.53
N THR A 319 -33.62 5.08 -20.84
CA THR A 319 -32.80 5.81 -21.83
C THR A 319 -31.34 5.94 -21.42
N ASP A 320 -31.06 6.20 -20.13
CA ASP A 320 -29.70 6.27 -19.60
C ASP A 320 -29.09 4.86 -19.46
N VAL A 321 -29.89 3.84 -19.16
CA VAL A 321 -29.43 2.43 -19.15
C VAL A 321 -28.96 2.00 -20.52
N GLU A 322 -29.72 2.31 -21.58
CA GLU A 322 -29.38 1.96 -22.99
C GLU A 322 -28.09 2.68 -23.39
N ALA A 323 -28.01 4.00 -23.19
CA ALA A 323 -26.84 4.80 -23.54
C ALA A 323 -25.58 4.37 -22.78
N ALA A 324 -25.68 4.15 -21.47
CA ALA A 324 -24.56 3.69 -20.65
C ALA A 324 -24.11 2.27 -21.00
N SER A 325 -25.06 1.38 -21.34
CA SER A 325 -24.74 0.00 -21.76
C SER A 325 -23.96 -0.04 -23.06
N ALA A 326 -24.12 0.93 -23.94
CA ALA A 326 -23.44 0.99 -25.24
C ALA A 326 -21.93 1.33 -25.08
N ILE A 327 -21.54 2.00 -23.99
CA ILE A 327 -20.15 2.45 -23.77
C ILE A 327 -19.42 1.65 -22.70
N LEU A 328 -20.11 0.86 -21.89
CA LEU A 328 -19.50 0.07 -20.84
C LEU A 328 -19.06 -1.29 -21.39
N PRO A 329 -17.74 -1.59 -21.50
CA PRO A 329 -17.26 -2.84 -22.11
C PRO A 329 -17.83 -4.11 -21.46
N ALA A 330 -18.04 -4.10 -20.13
CA ALA A 330 -18.62 -5.21 -19.39
C ALA A 330 -20.05 -5.58 -19.85
N MET A 331 -20.74 -4.68 -20.55
CA MET A 331 -22.07 -4.95 -21.10
C MET A 331 -22.04 -5.68 -22.44
N ASN A 332 -20.88 -5.82 -23.11
CA ASN A 332 -20.77 -6.51 -24.41
C ASN A 332 -21.05 -8.01 -24.28
N SER A 333 -20.62 -8.62 -23.19
CA SER A 333 -20.85 -10.05 -22.89
C SER A 333 -22.13 -10.31 -22.08
N TRP A 334 -22.86 -9.24 -21.67
CA TRP A 334 -24.04 -9.37 -20.82
C TRP A 334 -25.26 -9.79 -21.65
N GLN A 335 -25.83 -10.96 -21.33
CA GLN A 335 -26.91 -11.57 -22.11
C GLN A 335 -28.33 -11.28 -21.59
N SER A 336 -28.47 -10.60 -20.43
CA SER A 336 -29.76 -10.30 -19.86
C SER A 336 -30.41 -9.04 -20.47
N GLN A 337 -31.73 -8.84 -20.22
CA GLN A 337 -32.44 -7.65 -20.68
C GLN A 337 -31.80 -6.36 -20.21
N ARG A 338 -31.47 -5.45 -21.16
CA ARG A 338 -30.74 -4.20 -20.94
C ARG A 338 -31.63 -2.97 -20.72
N ASN A 339 -32.94 -3.14 -20.57
CA ASN A 339 -33.90 -2.03 -20.48
C ASN A 339 -34.10 -1.50 -19.04
N ARG A 340 -33.62 -2.21 -18.02
CA ARG A 340 -33.68 -1.80 -16.62
C ARG A 340 -32.34 -2.01 -15.96
N GLU A 341 -31.87 -1.02 -15.19
CA GLU A 341 -30.56 -1.07 -14.52
C GLU A 341 -30.45 -2.30 -13.59
N ILE A 342 -31.52 -2.65 -12.88
CA ILE A 342 -31.54 -3.82 -11.97
C ILE A 342 -31.23 -5.16 -12.72
N ASN A 343 -31.52 -5.22 -14.02
CA ASN A 343 -31.23 -6.38 -14.86
C ASN A 343 -29.86 -6.25 -15.57
N ALA A 344 -29.24 -5.09 -15.52
CA ALA A 344 -27.93 -4.76 -16.08
C ALA A 344 -26.90 -4.65 -14.95
N PHE A 345 -26.63 -5.79 -14.29
CA PHE A 345 -25.80 -5.84 -13.08
C PHE A 345 -24.41 -5.20 -13.23
N PRO A 346 -23.65 -5.41 -14.33
CA PRO A 346 -22.37 -4.72 -14.50
C PRO A 346 -22.51 -3.19 -14.54
N LEU A 347 -23.57 -2.69 -15.16
CA LEU A 347 -23.85 -1.26 -15.22
C LEU A 347 -24.23 -0.70 -13.84
N LEU A 348 -25.09 -1.40 -13.10
CA LEU A 348 -25.47 -1.04 -11.74
C LEU A 348 -24.22 -0.91 -10.84
N ARG A 349 -23.36 -1.91 -10.86
CA ARG A 349 -22.13 -1.91 -10.05
C ARG A 349 -21.15 -0.82 -10.48
N PHE A 350 -20.99 -0.62 -11.78
CA PHE A 350 -20.16 0.47 -12.28
C PHE A 350 -20.67 1.84 -11.79
N ARG A 351 -21.96 2.11 -11.88
CA ARG A 351 -22.56 3.35 -11.37
C ARG A 351 -22.39 3.50 -9.85
N GLU A 352 -22.55 2.41 -9.09
CA GLU A 352 -22.32 2.41 -7.64
C GLU A 352 -20.85 2.69 -7.31
N SER A 353 -19.91 2.12 -8.06
CA SER A 353 -18.49 2.38 -7.87
C SER A 353 -18.13 3.85 -8.02
N LEU A 354 -18.76 4.60 -8.93
CA LEU A 354 -18.55 6.04 -9.09
C LEU A 354 -18.95 6.84 -7.82
N GLN A 355 -19.92 6.34 -7.05
CA GLN A 355 -20.30 6.96 -5.77
C GLN A 355 -19.30 6.60 -4.66
N HIS A 356 -18.84 5.36 -4.59
CA HIS A 356 -17.79 4.92 -3.64
C HIS A 356 -16.46 5.63 -3.90
N LEU A 357 -16.13 5.83 -5.17
CA LEU A 357 -14.95 6.59 -5.58
C LEU A 357 -15.09 8.11 -5.30
N GLY A 358 -16.26 8.55 -4.83
CA GLY A 358 -16.50 9.95 -4.50
C GLY A 358 -16.61 10.88 -5.71
N LEU A 359 -16.86 10.34 -6.91
CA LEU A 359 -17.04 11.13 -8.13
C LEU A 359 -18.49 11.62 -8.27
N LEU A 360 -19.46 10.79 -7.91
CA LEU A 360 -20.88 11.10 -7.91
C LEU A 360 -21.45 11.01 -6.49
N ARG A 361 -22.51 11.76 -6.23
CA ARG A 361 -23.32 11.65 -5.00
C ARG A 361 -24.80 11.58 -5.31
N LYS A 362 -25.54 10.74 -4.60
CA LYS A 362 -27.00 10.69 -4.69
C LYS A 362 -27.60 11.76 -3.78
N ARG A 363 -28.47 12.59 -4.33
CA ARG A 363 -29.27 13.55 -3.57
C ARG A 363 -30.71 13.52 -4.09
N LYS A 364 -31.66 13.16 -3.23
CA LYS A 364 -33.04 12.87 -3.64
C LYS A 364 -33.00 11.81 -4.78
N ASN A 365 -33.71 12.03 -5.87
CA ASN A 365 -33.75 11.14 -7.03
C ASN A 365 -32.78 11.58 -8.14
N ARG A 366 -31.61 12.13 -7.80
CA ARG A 366 -30.59 12.56 -8.78
C ARG A 366 -29.19 12.12 -8.37
N LEU A 367 -28.39 11.77 -9.35
CA LEU A 367 -26.94 11.65 -9.20
C LEU A 367 -26.30 12.96 -9.65
N LEU A 368 -25.55 13.58 -8.75
CA LEU A 368 -24.90 14.86 -8.93
C LEU A 368 -23.38 14.67 -8.90
N LEU A 369 -22.66 15.52 -9.62
CA LEU A 369 -21.23 15.63 -9.48
C LEU A 369 -20.83 16.03 -8.05
N THR A 370 -19.76 15.45 -7.55
CA THR A 370 -19.03 15.97 -6.40
C THR A 370 -18.01 17.03 -6.85
N LYS A 371 -17.31 17.67 -5.92
CA LYS A 371 -16.18 18.56 -6.28
C LYS A 371 -15.11 17.76 -7.04
N ALA A 372 -14.73 16.56 -6.55
CA ALA A 372 -13.79 15.69 -7.23
C ALA A 372 -14.29 15.27 -8.62
N GLY A 373 -15.60 14.99 -8.78
CA GLY A 373 -16.20 14.68 -10.07
C GLY A 373 -16.11 15.84 -11.06
N MET A 374 -16.36 17.08 -10.63
CA MET A 374 -16.21 18.28 -11.49
C MET A 374 -14.76 18.51 -11.93
N GLU A 375 -13.82 18.39 -11.00
CA GLU A 375 -12.40 18.54 -11.28
C GLU A 375 -11.89 17.42 -12.22
N SER A 376 -12.39 16.20 -12.06
CA SER A 376 -12.08 15.03 -12.91
C SER A 376 -12.69 15.13 -14.31
N LEU A 377 -13.85 15.75 -14.44
CA LEU A 377 -14.48 15.99 -15.75
C LEU A 377 -13.68 16.98 -16.58
N ALA A 378 -13.11 18.01 -15.94
CA ALA A 378 -12.30 19.03 -16.60
C ALA A 378 -10.92 18.52 -17.05
N ASP A 379 -10.39 17.48 -16.40
CA ASP A 379 -9.05 16.94 -16.67
C ASP A 379 -9.02 15.39 -16.55
N PRO A 380 -8.99 14.64 -17.67
CA PRO A 380 -8.89 13.18 -17.68
C PRO A 380 -7.64 12.63 -16.99
N ALA A 381 -6.51 13.38 -16.97
CA ALA A 381 -5.31 12.93 -16.23
C ALA A 381 -5.55 12.98 -14.73
N ARG A 382 -6.30 13.96 -14.27
CA ARG A 382 -6.72 14.07 -12.87
C ARG A 382 -7.70 12.98 -12.47
N LEU A 383 -8.64 12.64 -13.37
CA LEU A 383 -9.52 11.47 -13.17
C LEU A 383 -8.70 10.19 -13.01
N TRP A 384 -7.71 9.95 -13.87
CA TRP A 384 -6.83 8.79 -13.79
C TRP A 384 -6.12 8.71 -12.44
N SER A 385 -5.50 9.80 -12.01
CA SER A 385 -4.82 9.86 -10.70
C SER A 385 -5.78 9.63 -9.53
N HIS A 386 -6.98 10.24 -9.57
CA HIS A 386 -8.01 10.05 -8.56
C HIS A 386 -8.45 8.58 -8.44
N LEU A 387 -8.64 7.90 -9.58
CA LEU A 387 -8.97 6.46 -9.59
C LEU A 387 -7.83 5.62 -9.03
N ALA A 388 -6.58 5.89 -9.44
CA ALA A 388 -5.41 5.17 -8.97
C ALA A 388 -5.24 5.28 -7.44
N ASP A 389 -5.43 6.48 -6.88
CA ASP A 389 -5.33 6.71 -5.43
C ASP A 389 -6.46 5.99 -4.65
N ARG A 390 -7.68 5.97 -5.21
CA ARG A 390 -8.84 5.37 -4.56
C ARG A 390 -8.88 3.85 -4.65
N ILE A 391 -8.36 3.25 -5.71
CA ILE A 391 -8.25 1.79 -5.81
C ILE A 391 -7.35 1.22 -4.72
N ARG A 392 -6.33 1.98 -4.28
CA ARG A 392 -5.37 1.57 -3.24
C ARG A 392 -5.78 1.94 -1.81
N ALA A 393 -6.97 2.49 -1.60
CA ALA A 393 -7.40 3.07 -0.32
C ALA A 393 -7.83 2.05 0.75
N ASN A 394 -7.64 0.75 0.54
CA ASN A 394 -7.96 -0.28 1.52
C ASN A 394 -6.92 -0.33 2.64
N LYS A 395 -7.33 -0.75 3.84
CA LYS A 395 -6.43 -0.89 4.99
C LYS A 395 -5.39 -1.97 4.71
N PRO A 396 -4.07 -1.68 4.82
CA PRO A 396 -3.03 -2.70 4.72
C PRO A 396 -3.28 -3.87 5.69
N GLY A 397 -2.95 -5.08 5.24
CA GLY A 397 -3.23 -6.31 6.02
C GLY A 397 -4.69 -6.78 5.96
N SER A 398 -5.59 -6.09 5.25
CA SER A 398 -6.93 -6.61 4.97
C SER A 398 -6.96 -7.46 3.71
N PHE A 399 -7.93 -8.38 3.63
CA PHE A 399 -8.15 -9.20 2.43
C PHE A 399 -8.32 -8.34 1.16
N GLU A 400 -9.12 -7.28 1.26
CA GLU A 400 -9.39 -6.37 0.15
C GLU A 400 -8.13 -5.64 -0.33
N HIS A 401 -7.24 -5.29 0.59
CA HIS A 401 -5.96 -4.68 0.26
C HIS A 401 -5.06 -5.65 -0.51
N ASP A 402 -4.83 -6.85 0.03
CA ASP A 402 -3.94 -7.83 -0.57
C ASP A 402 -4.49 -8.35 -1.90
N ALA A 403 -5.81 -8.60 -1.97
CA ALA A 403 -6.50 -8.96 -3.20
C ALA A 403 -6.37 -7.86 -4.27
N THR A 404 -6.55 -6.59 -3.88
CA THR A 404 -6.40 -5.46 -4.81
C THR A 404 -4.98 -5.38 -5.37
N LEU A 405 -3.96 -5.51 -4.53
CA LEU A 405 -2.56 -5.47 -4.97
C LEU A 405 -2.23 -6.61 -5.94
N LEU A 406 -2.66 -7.83 -5.64
CA LEU A 406 -2.46 -8.98 -6.54
C LEU A 406 -3.24 -8.82 -7.85
N ILE A 407 -4.49 -8.36 -7.81
CA ILE A 407 -5.28 -8.07 -9.01
C ILE A 407 -4.57 -7.03 -9.87
N LEU A 408 -4.06 -5.95 -9.28
CA LEU A 408 -3.33 -4.91 -10.02
C LEU A 408 -2.03 -5.44 -10.62
N LEU A 409 -1.28 -6.29 -9.91
CA LEU A 409 -0.08 -6.94 -10.43
C LEU A 409 -0.41 -7.78 -11.67
N PHE A 410 -1.42 -8.64 -11.57
CA PHE A 410 -1.82 -9.51 -12.67
C PHE A 410 -2.39 -8.71 -13.85
N ALA A 411 -3.25 -7.73 -13.58
CA ALA A 411 -3.81 -6.87 -14.64
C ALA A 411 -2.74 -6.06 -15.37
N ALA A 412 -1.73 -5.57 -14.62
CA ALA A 412 -0.65 -4.80 -15.20
C ALA A 412 0.33 -5.62 -16.05
N THR A 413 0.39 -6.93 -15.86
CA THR A 413 1.31 -7.85 -16.57
C THR A 413 0.58 -8.81 -17.50
N GLU A 414 -0.72 -8.63 -17.71
CA GLU A 414 -1.52 -9.46 -18.63
C GLU A 414 -1.53 -8.83 -20.03
N SER A 415 -1.16 -9.62 -21.04
CA SER A 415 -1.11 -9.17 -22.42
C SER A 415 -2.37 -9.52 -23.23
N GLY A 416 -3.23 -10.41 -22.71
CA GLY A 416 -4.37 -10.97 -23.44
C GLY A 416 -5.69 -10.22 -23.25
N GLY A 417 -5.74 -9.16 -22.42
CA GLY A 417 -6.95 -8.37 -22.17
C GLY A 417 -8.00 -9.06 -21.27
N LEU A 418 -7.79 -10.31 -20.87
CA LEU A 418 -8.62 -11.06 -19.92
C LEU A 418 -7.81 -11.39 -18.67
N LEU A 419 -8.32 -10.96 -17.53
CA LEU A 419 -7.71 -11.26 -16.25
C LEU A 419 -8.19 -12.62 -15.73
N HIS A 420 -7.26 -13.55 -15.57
CA HIS A 420 -7.53 -14.86 -14.96
C HIS A 420 -7.47 -14.76 -13.43
N LEU A 421 -8.60 -15.06 -12.77
CA LEU A 421 -8.71 -14.93 -11.31
C LEU A 421 -8.20 -16.16 -10.54
N THR A 422 -8.15 -17.32 -11.16
CA THR A 422 -7.71 -18.57 -10.51
C THR A 422 -6.32 -18.46 -9.87
N PRO A 423 -5.29 -17.94 -10.56
CA PRO A 423 -3.98 -17.79 -9.96
C PRO A 423 -3.96 -16.78 -8.78
N ILE A 424 -4.79 -15.72 -8.89
CA ILE A 424 -4.90 -14.71 -7.82
C ILE A 424 -5.57 -15.33 -6.59
N ALA A 425 -6.67 -16.06 -6.78
CA ALA A 425 -7.35 -16.75 -5.70
C ALA A 425 -6.46 -17.81 -5.03
N GLN A 426 -5.62 -18.52 -5.82
CA GLN A 426 -4.64 -19.44 -5.28
C GLN A 426 -3.60 -18.72 -4.44
N ALA A 427 -3.04 -17.62 -4.93
CA ALA A 427 -2.07 -16.81 -4.19
C ALA A 427 -2.66 -16.25 -2.88
N LEU A 428 -3.90 -15.80 -2.88
CA LEU A 428 -4.61 -15.38 -1.66
C LEU A 428 -4.81 -16.53 -0.68
N GLY A 429 -5.14 -17.73 -1.18
CA GLY A 429 -5.21 -18.93 -0.35
C GLY A 429 -3.87 -19.32 0.26
N ASP A 430 -2.79 -19.26 -0.52
CA ASP A 430 -1.42 -19.52 -0.08
C ASP A 430 -0.93 -18.46 0.94
N HIS A 431 -1.41 -17.22 0.81
CA HIS A 431 -1.16 -16.13 1.77
C HIS A 431 -1.89 -16.34 3.13
N GLY A 432 -2.87 -17.25 3.18
CA GLY A 432 -3.63 -17.57 4.40
C GLY A 432 -5.06 -17.06 4.42
N TRP A 433 -5.52 -16.36 3.39
CA TRP A 433 -6.92 -15.94 3.27
C TRP A 433 -7.83 -17.13 2.92
N ARG A 434 -8.93 -17.31 3.67
CA ARG A 434 -9.86 -18.44 3.56
C ARG A 434 -11.29 -18.00 3.26
#